data_cecb121d6f4bcc3908d4f4641aa917aa
#
_entry.id   cecb121d6f4bcc3908d4f4641aa917aa
#
_cell.length_a   1.000
_cell.length_b   1.000
_cell.length_c   1.000
_cell.angle_alpha   90.00
_cell.angle_beta   90.00
_cell.angle_gamma   90.00
#
_symmetry.space_group_name_H-M   'P 1'
#
loop_
_entity.id
_entity.type
_entity.pdbx_description
1 polymer ?
#
loop_
_entity_poly.entity_id
_entity_poly.type
_entity_poly.pdbx_seq_one_letter_code
_entity_poly.pdbx_strand_id
1 'polypeptide(L)'
;MEIQSSDKVIDVLSIDKMVKSFGKKRAVDELSMKIGAGEAVAFIGQNGAGKSTTMRAIAGLTKIDSGSVSIMGQDVATNPIEARKYLGYVSQDLALYQYLTGEEFLTLAGRIREVAPDEMASSIEFLLDLCDLKDVRHRMIREYSGGMARKMAMAGALIGNPKLVVLDESFVGLDPESTFKIGNYLRTYVESGRSILMSSHILEMLHGLCTRFFILHHGKCVADVSRSEIDEICQSEETPNMTAYYLKMTGQSALIEAFRQRKSQALCGQVE
;
A
#
# COMPACT_ATOMS: atom_id res chain seq x y z
N MET A 1 -15.41 7.05 -42.80
CA MET A 1 -15.45 5.84 -41.95
C MET A 1 -14.43 6.09 -40.84
N GLU A 2 -14.88 6.77 -39.77
CA GLU A 2 -14.04 7.16 -38.65
C GLU A 2 -13.82 5.93 -37.75
N ILE A 3 -12.59 5.50 -37.66
CA ILE A 3 -12.17 4.51 -36.68
C ILE A 3 -12.03 5.24 -35.33
N GLN A 4 -13.12 5.25 -34.56
CA GLN A 4 -13.03 5.58 -33.14
C GLN A 4 -12.30 4.41 -32.45
N SER A 5 -10.97 4.51 -32.32
CA SER A 5 -10.23 3.72 -31.35
C SER A 5 -10.58 4.29 -29.99
N SER A 6 -11.54 3.68 -29.29
CA SER A 6 -11.69 3.86 -27.85
C SER A 6 -10.45 3.25 -27.20
N ASP A 7 -9.43 4.05 -26.95
CA ASP A 7 -8.36 3.67 -26.04
C ASP A 7 -9.01 3.37 -24.69
N LYS A 8 -9.25 2.08 -24.47
CA LYS A 8 -9.75 1.60 -23.17
C LYS A 8 -8.63 1.84 -22.17
N VAL A 9 -8.77 2.87 -21.37
CA VAL A 9 -7.84 3.12 -20.24
C VAL A 9 -7.84 1.84 -19.41
N ILE A 10 -6.72 1.12 -19.43
CA ILE A 10 -6.56 -0.13 -18.68
C ILE A 10 -6.27 0.26 -17.24
N ASP A 11 -7.17 -0.12 -16.32
CA ASP A 11 -6.94 0.02 -14.88
C ASP A 11 -5.68 -0.79 -14.51
N VAL A 12 -4.78 -0.20 -13.72
CA VAL A 12 -3.58 -0.87 -13.20
C VAL A 12 -3.98 -1.99 -12.24
N LEU A 13 -4.99 -1.74 -11.40
CA LEU A 13 -5.67 -2.73 -10.58
C LEU A 13 -7.17 -2.62 -10.77
N SER A 14 -7.84 -3.74 -10.96
CA SER A 14 -9.31 -3.82 -10.91
C SER A 14 -9.73 -4.97 -10.02
N ILE A 15 -10.56 -4.65 -9.04
CA ILE A 15 -11.25 -5.61 -8.16
C ILE A 15 -12.73 -5.45 -8.41
N ASP A 16 -13.43 -6.54 -8.73
CA ASP A 16 -14.88 -6.52 -8.93
C ASP A 16 -15.55 -7.53 -8.02
N LYS A 17 -16.40 -7.00 -7.11
CA LYS A 17 -17.24 -7.75 -6.15
C LYS A 17 -16.50 -8.89 -5.45
N MET A 18 -15.25 -8.64 -5.06
CA MET A 18 -14.43 -9.65 -4.40
C MET A 18 -15.02 -10.05 -3.05
N VAL A 19 -15.17 -11.35 -2.84
CA VAL A 19 -15.59 -11.94 -1.57
C VAL A 19 -14.51 -12.89 -1.07
N LYS A 20 -14.21 -12.80 0.24
CA LYS A 20 -13.36 -13.76 0.95
C LYS A 20 -13.88 -14.02 2.35
N SER A 21 -14.05 -15.31 2.66
CA SER A 21 -14.47 -15.79 3.98
C SER A 21 -13.44 -16.74 4.57
N PHE A 22 -13.35 -16.76 5.89
CA PHE A 22 -12.62 -17.75 6.68
C PHE A 22 -13.59 -18.37 7.68
N GLY A 23 -14.00 -19.61 7.42
CA GLY A 23 -15.09 -20.25 8.15
C GLY A 23 -16.38 -19.43 8.04
N LYS A 24 -16.93 -19.03 9.19
CA LYS A 24 -18.16 -18.20 9.24
C LYS A 24 -17.91 -16.70 9.09
N LYS A 25 -16.66 -16.25 9.16
CA LYS A 25 -16.33 -14.82 9.10
C LYS A 25 -16.07 -14.38 7.67
N ARG A 26 -16.90 -13.49 7.13
CA ARG A 26 -16.68 -12.81 5.87
C ARG A 26 -15.65 -11.69 6.09
N ALA A 27 -14.42 -11.91 5.64
CA ALA A 27 -13.30 -10.97 5.82
C ALA A 27 -13.32 -9.85 4.78
N VAL A 28 -13.81 -10.14 3.57
CA VAL A 28 -14.05 -9.18 2.49
C VAL A 28 -15.42 -9.48 1.90
N ASP A 29 -16.24 -8.46 1.73
CA ASP A 29 -17.65 -8.57 1.36
C ASP A 29 -17.99 -7.66 0.17
N GLU A 30 -18.02 -8.27 -1.02
CA GLU A 30 -18.32 -7.62 -2.32
C GLU A 30 -17.51 -6.36 -2.59
N LEU A 31 -16.22 -6.40 -2.24
CA LEU A 31 -15.31 -5.27 -2.45
C LEU A 31 -15.09 -5.03 -3.95
N SER A 32 -15.35 -3.79 -4.40
CA SER A 32 -14.98 -3.32 -5.72
C SER A 32 -14.08 -2.11 -5.59
N MET A 33 -12.97 -2.08 -6.35
CA MET A 33 -11.99 -1.00 -6.37
C MET A 33 -11.23 -0.99 -7.69
N LYS A 34 -10.89 0.20 -8.17
CA LYS A 34 -10.02 0.39 -9.34
C LYS A 34 -8.89 1.35 -8.99
N ILE A 35 -7.71 1.08 -9.50
CA ILE A 35 -6.55 2.00 -9.43
C ILE A 35 -6.08 2.24 -10.84
N GLY A 36 -6.05 3.51 -11.24
CA GLY A 36 -5.50 3.97 -12.51
C GLY A 36 -3.98 4.13 -12.47
N ALA A 37 -3.39 4.45 -13.62
CA ALA A 37 -1.97 4.80 -13.70
C ALA A 37 -1.69 6.13 -12.99
N GLY A 38 -0.59 6.20 -12.23
CA GLY A 38 -0.21 7.41 -11.50
C GLY A 38 -1.05 7.68 -10.26
N GLU A 39 -1.70 6.65 -9.68
CA GLU A 39 -2.44 6.79 -8.42
C GLU A 39 -1.67 6.20 -7.23
N ALA A 40 -1.62 6.95 -6.13
CA ALA A 40 -1.23 6.46 -4.82
C ALA A 40 -2.46 6.35 -3.93
N VAL A 41 -2.86 5.11 -3.61
CA VAL A 41 -4.08 4.82 -2.85
C VAL A 41 -3.74 4.34 -1.44
N ALA A 42 -4.28 5.04 -0.44
CA ALA A 42 -4.25 4.61 0.95
C ALA A 42 -5.40 3.63 1.22
N PHE A 43 -5.07 2.47 1.77
CA PHE A 43 -6.03 1.44 2.15
C PHE A 43 -6.15 1.40 3.67
N ILE A 44 -7.19 2.03 4.20
CA ILE A 44 -7.35 2.32 5.63
C ILE A 44 -8.44 1.45 6.24
N GLY A 45 -8.26 1.05 7.49
CA GLY A 45 -9.25 0.29 8.24
C GLY A 45 -8.67 -0.28 9.53
N GLN A 46 -9.52 -0.66 10.47
CA GLN A 46 -9.10 -1.32 11.72
C GLN A 46 -8.46 -2.69 11.45
N ASN A 47 -7.82 -3.25 12.47
CA ASN A 47 -7.35 -4.63 12.44
C ASN A 47 -8.55 -5.57 12.21
N GLY A 48 -8.40 -6.46 11.22
CA GLY A 48 -9.47 -7.35 10.82
C GLY A 48 -10.54 -6.74 9.89
N ALA A 49 -10.36 -5.51 9.40
CA ALA A 49 -11.26 -4.89 8.41
C ALA A 49 -11.19 -5.52 7.02
N GLY A 50 -10.18 -6.36 6.73
CA GLY A 50 -10.01 -7.04 5.44
C GLY A 50 -8.82 -6.55 4.62
N LYS A 51 -8.02 -5.56 5.08
CA LYS A 51 -6.90 -4.97 4.34
C LYS A 51 -5.88 -6.01 3.85
N SER A 52 -5.22 -6.69 4.77
CA SER A 52 -4.18 -7.69 4.42
C SER A 52 -4.76 -8.87 3.64
N THR A 53 -6.03 -9.24 3.88
CA THR A 53 -6.72 -10.26 3.08
C THR A 53 -6.86 -9.81 1.63
N THR A 54 -7.29 -8.56 1.40
CA THR A 54 -7.40 -7.97 0.06
C THR A 54 -6.03 -7.89 -0.61
N MET A 55 -5.02 -7.36 0.08
CA MET A 55 -3.66 -7.25 -0.48
C MET A 55 -3.05 -8.61 -0.81
N ARG A 56 -3.27 -9.63 0.02
CA ARG A 56 -2.88 -11.02 -0.27
C ARG A 56 -3.63 -11.61 -1.47
N ALA A 57 -4.90 -11.26 -1.66
CA ALA A 57 -5.67 -11.67 -2.84
C ALA A 57 -5.12 -11.00 -4.12
N ILE A 58 -4.78 -9.70 -4.07
CA ILE A 58 -4.10 -8.99 -5.17
C ILE A 58 -2.77 -9.66 -5.53
N ALA A 59 -1.99 -10.09 -4.53
CA ALA A 59 -0.73 -10.80 -4.74
C ALA A 59 -0.90 -12.26 -5.20
N GLY A 60 -2.15 -12.76 -5.27
CA GLY A 60 -2.45 -14.16 -5.61
C GLY A 60 -1.98 -15.15 -4.53
N LEU A 61 -1.83 -14.68 -3.29
CA LEU A 61 -1.45 -15.49 -2.12
C LEU A 61 -2.66 -16.05 -1.36
N THR A 62 -3.84 -15.51 -1.65
CA THR A 62 -5.10 -15.96 -1.05
C THR A 62 -6.13 -16.12 -2.16
N LYS A 63 -6.70 -17.33 -2.27
CA LYS A 63 -7.80 -17.59 -3.20
C LYS A 63 -9.06 -16.88 -2.72
N ILE A 64 -9.72 -16.14 -3.61
CA ILE A 64 -11.01 -15.51 -3.37
C ILE A 64 -12.15 -16.52 -3.51
N ASP A 65 -13.30 -16.25 -2.88
CA ASP A 65 -14.47 -17.13 -2.93
C ASP A 65 -15.37 -16.77 -4.13
N SER A 66 -15.46 -15.48 -4.47
CA SER A 66 -16.17 -14.98 -5.67
C SER A 66 -15.66 -13.59 -6.06
N GLY A 67 -16.10 -13.10 -7.23
CA GLY A 67 -15.62 -11.86 -7.83
C GLY A 67 -14.36 -12.09 -8.65
N SER A 68 -13.64 -11.01 -8.97
CA SER A 68 -12.39 -11.07 -9.73
C SER A 68 -11.37 -10.03 -9.26
N VAL A 69 -10.09 -10.31 -9.50
CA VAL A 69 -8.97 -9.40 -9.28
C VAL A 69 -8.08 -9.45 -10.51
N SER A 70 -7.81 -8.31 -11.13
CA SER A 70 -6.90 -8.23 -12.28
C SER A 70 -5.88 -7.10 -12.11
N ILE A 71 -4.66 -7.33 -12.62
CA ILE A 71 -3.57 -6.36 -12.67
C ILE A 71 -3.19 -6.18 -14.13
N MET A 72 -3.21 -4.95 -14.63
CA MET A 72 -2.98 -4.64 -16.06
C MET A 72 -3.83 -5.51 -16.99
N GLY A 73 -5.09 -5.78 -16.61
CA GLY A 73 -6.01 -6.63 -17.34
C GLY A 73 -5.76 -8.14 -17.23
N GLN A 74 -4.71 -8.57 -16.51
CA GLN A 74 -4.42 -9.99 -16.26
C GLN A 74 -5.12 -10.44 -14.99
N ASP A 75 -6.04 -11.40 -15.10
CA ASP A 75 -6.73 -11.97 -13.94
C ASP A 75 -5.77 -12.79 -13.07
N VAL A 76 -5.75 -12.48 -11.77
CA VAL A 76 -4.80 -13.05 -10.81
C VAL A 76 -5.04 -14.55 -10.57
N ALA A 77 -6.26 -15.03 -10.75
CA ALA A 77 -6.59 -16.44 -10.53
C ALA A 77 -6.28 -17.31 -11.76
N THR A 78 -6.54 -16.80 -12.97
CA THR A 78 -6.36 -17.56 -14.22
C THR A 78 -5.00 -17.34 -14.87
N ASN A 79 -4.41 -16.13 -14.74
CA ASN A 79 -3.13 -15.75 -15.31
C ASN A 79 -2.14 -15.23 -14.23
N PRO A 80 -1.87 -16.00 -13.16
CA PRO A 80 -1.12 -15.50 -12.00
C PRO A 80 0.32 -15.10 -12.31
N ILE A 81 0.97 -15.75 -13.26
CA ILE A 81 2.37 -15.46 -13.63
C ILE A 81 2.43 -14.10 -14.32
N GLU A 82 1.58 -13.87 -15.32
CA GLU A 82 1.54 -12.61 -16.07
C GLU A 82 1.10 -11.43 -15.16
N ALA A 83 0.09 -11.63 -14.31
CA ALA A 83 -0.33 -10.61 -13.35
C ALA A 83 0.80 -10.18 -12.41
N ARG A 84 1.61 -11.12 -11.92
CA ARG A 84 2.72 -10.85 -10.98
C ARG A 84 3.91 -10.14 -11.61
N LYS A 85 4.08 -10.18 -12.94
CA LYS A 85 5.13 -9.40 -13.62
C LYS A 85 4.94 -7.89 -13.39
N TYR A 86 3.70 -7.45 -13.23
CA TYR A 86 3.35 -6.04 -13.01
C TYR A 86 3.30 -5.64 -11.53
N LEU A 87 3.46 -6.60 -10.60
CA LEU A 87 3.23 -6.39 -9.17
C LEU A 87 4.52 -6.41 -8.35
N GLY A 88 4.76 -5.41 -7.52
CA GLY A 88 5.62 -5.46 -6.35
C GLY A 88 4.78 -5.62 -5.09
N TYR A 89 5.13 -6.56 -4.20
CA TYR A 89 4.36 -6.79 -2.98
C TYR A 89 5.28 -6.89 -1.76
N VAL A 90 4.98 -6.11 -0.73
CA VAL A 90 5.57 -6.23 0.60
C VAL A 90 4.48 -6.60 1.58
N SER A 91 4.59 -7.77 2.17
CA SER A 91 3.66 -8.25 3.20
C SER A 91 4.02 -7.70 4.58
N GLN A 92 3.02 -7.63 5.46
CA GLN A 92 3.21 -7.26 6.87
C GLN A 92 4.22 -8.18 7.56
N ASP A 93 4.08 -9.50 7.34
CA ASP A 93 5.05 -10.50 7.79
C ASP A 93 6.08 -10.70 6.67
N LEU A 94 7.33 -10.31 6.92
CA LEU A 94 8.38 -10.35 5.92
C LEU A 94 8.79 -11.80 5.62
N ALA A 95 8.58 -12.22 4.37
CA ALA A 95 9.00 -13.52 3.86
C ALA A 95 10.27 -13.36 2.99
N LEU A 96 11.40 -13.08 3.61
CA LEU A 96 12.69 -12.94 2.93
C LEU A 96 13.49 -14.23 2.97
N TYR A 97 14.33 -14.44 1.95
CA TYR A 97 15.28 -15.55 1.89
C TYR A 97 16.45 -15.28 2.83
N GLN A 98 16.34 -15.72 4.07
CA GLN A 98 17.24 -15.37 5.19
C GLN A 98 18.71 -15.77 4.97
N TYR A 99 18.98 -16.78 4.12
CA TYR A 99 20.32 -17.29 3.83
C TYR A 99 20.96 -16.67 2.59
N LEU A 100 20.29 -15.75 1.92
CA LEU A 100 20.87 -14.92 0.86
C LEU A 100 21.43 -13.64 1.47
N THR A 101 22.47 -13.11 0.84
CA THR A 101 22.90 -11.72 1.07
C THR A 101 21.88 -10.75 0.47
N GLY A 102 21.93 -9.47 0.87
CA GLY A 102 21.04 -8.46 0.30
C GLY A 102 21.18 -8.35 -1.22
N GLU A 103 22.40 -8.41 -1.74
CA GLU A 103 22.68 -8.35 -3.18
C GLU A 103 22.19 -9.59 -3.92
N GLU A 104 22.42 -10.77 -3.38
CA GLU A 104 21.90 -12.03 -3.95
C GLU A 104 20.38 -12.05 -3.99
N PHE A 105 19.72 -11.54 -2.93
CA PHE A 105 18.26 -11.42 -2.88
C PHE A 105 17.73 -10.49 -3.97
N LEU A 106 18.32 -9.30 -4.15
CA LEU A 106 17.91 -8.36 -5.19
C LEU A 106 18.21 -8.92 -6.59
N THR A 107 19.33 -9.61 -6.77
CA THR A 107 19.67 -10.30 -8.02
C THR A 107 18.63 -11.37 -8.36
N LEU A 108 18.24 -12.18 -7.38
CA LEU A 108 17.19 -13.19 -7.55
C LEU A 108 15.85 -12.55 -7.90
N ALA A 109 15.45 -11.51 -7.15
CA ALA A 109 14.20 -10.80 -7.40
C ALA A 109 14.17 -10.15 -8.79
N GLY A 110 15.28 -9.54 -9.21
CA GLY A 110 15.42 -8.94 -10.54
C GLY A 110 15.35 -9.97 -11.66
N ARG A 111 15.99 -11.14 -11.50
CA ARG A 111 15.90 -12.24 -12.48
C ARG A 111 14.47 -12.78 -12.62
N ILE A 112 13.75 -12.96 -11.50
CA ILE A 112 12.34 -13.40 -11.51
C ILE A 112 11.46 -12.40 -12.26
N ARG A 113 11.81 -11.11 -12.20
CA ARG A 113 11.09 -10.01 -12.89
C ARG A 113 11.63 -9.69 -14.27
N GLU A 114 12.54 -10.51 -14.78
CA GLU A 114 13.09 -10.38 -16.13
C GLU A 114 13.81 -9.03 -16.35
N VAL A 115 14.43 -8.46 -15.30
CA VAL A 115 15.27 -7.25 -15.44
C VAL A 115 16.42 -7.55 -16.40
N ALA A 116 16.62 -6.65 -17.36
CA ALA A 116 17.67 -6.80 -18.36
C ALA A 116 19.06 -6.91 -17.71
N PRO A 117 19.94 -7.80 -18.19
CA PRO A 117 21.25 -8.02 -17.56
C PRO A 117 22.12 -6.76 -17.44
N ASP A 118 22.04 -5.86 -18.40
CA ASP A 118 22.73 -4.57 -18.43
C ASP A 118 22.17 -3.55 -17.45
N GLU A 119 20.88 -3.65 -17.09
CA GLU A 119 20.21 -2.79 -16.12
C GLU A 119 20.30 -3.34 -14.69
N MET A 120 20.62 -4.62 -14.51
CA MET A 120 20.55 -5.30 -13.21
C MET A 120 21.45 -4.64 -12.16
N ALA A 121 22.73 -4.42 -12.50
CA ALA A 121 23.70 -3.87 -11.57
C ALA A 121 23.34 -2.44 -11.13
N SER A 122 22.93 -1.60 -12.06
CA SER A 122 22.51 -0.22 -11.76
C SER A 122 21.23 -0.15 -10.93
N SER A 123 20.26 -1.04 -11.19
CA SER A 123 19.04 -1.16 -10.42
C SER A 123 19.31 -1.58 -8.98
N ILE A 124 20.17 -2.58 -8.77
CA ILE A 124 20.56 -3.03 -7.44
C ILE A 124 21.28 -1.92 -6.67
N GLU A 125 22.25 -1.27 -7.31
CA GLU A 125 23.02 -0.19 -6.69
C GLU A 125 22.12 0.97 -6.26
N PHE A 126 21.19 1.37 -7.12
CA PHE A 126 20.19 2.40 -6.83
C PHE A 126 19.29 2.01 -5.64
N LEU A 127 18.76 0.79 -5.61
CA LEU A 127 17.85 0.35 -4.53
C LEU A 127 18.56 0.17 -3.19
N LEU A 128 19.83 -0.28 -3.22
CA LEU A 128 20.65 -0.34 -2.01
C LEU A 128 20.96 1.05 -1.46
N ASP A 129 21.19 2.04 -2.34
CA ASP A 129 21.35 3.43 -1.95
C ASP A 129 20.08 4.04 -1.38
N LEU A 130 18.96 3.87 -2.06
CA LEU A 130 17.64 4.34 -1.62
C LEU A 130 17.29 3.84 -0.22
N CYS A 131 17.66 2.60 0.08
CA CYS A 131 17.34 1.91 1.32
C CYS A 131 18.43 1.99 2.40
N ASP A 132 19.55 2.68 2.15
CA ASP A 132 20.74 2.77 3.02
C ASP A 132 21.25 1.37 3.43
N LEU A 133 21.39 0.47 2.45
CA LEU A 133 21.84 -0.91 2.66
C LEU A 133 23.14 -1.27 1.94
N LYS A 134 23.84 -0.28 1.31
CA LYS A 134 25.09 -0.51 0.57
C LYS A 134 26.15 -1.19 1.41
N ASP A 135 26.39 -0.70 2.63
CA ASP A 135 27.46 -1.20 3.49
C ASP A 135 27.22 -2.61 4.03
N VAL A 136 25.97 -3.07 3.96
CA VAL A 136 25.56 -4.38 4.45
C VAL A 136 25.13 -5.35 3.34
N ARG A 137 25.32 -4.96 2.08
CA ARG A 137 24.89 -5.70 0.88
C ARG A 137 25.34 -7.17 0.84
N HIS A 138 26.55 -7.46 1.38
CA HIS A 138 27.15 -8.79 1.40
C HIS A 138 26.87 -9.57 2.70
N ARG A 139 26.16 -8.97 3.65
CA ARG A 139 25.70 -9.67 4.87
C ARG A 139 24.44 -10.48 4.57
N MET A 140 24.29 -11.64 5.21
CA MET A 140 23.06 -12.44 5.08
C MET A 140 21.87 -11.71 5.67
N ILE A 141 20.71 -11.83 5.05
CA ILE A 141 19.46 -11.19 5.47
C ILE A 141 19.05 -11.58 6.89
N ARG A 142 19.37 -12.80 7.35
CA ARG A 142 19.16 -13.22 8.75
C ARG A 142 19.92 -12.37 9.78
N GLU A 143 20.93 -11.63 9.36
CA GLU A 143 21.75 -10.75 10.21
C GLU A 143 21.25 -9.30 10.19
N TYR A 144 20.21 -9.02 9.40
CA TYR A 144 19.61 -7.70 9.29
C TYR A 144 18.74 -7.41 10.52
N SER A 145 18.73 -6.15 10.97
CA SER A 145 17.71 -5.67 11.90
C SER A 145 16.32 -5.73 11.24
N GLY A 146 15.26 -5.65 12.04
CA GLY A 146 13.89 -5.62 11.51
C GLY A 146 13.66 -4.48 10.50
N GLY A 147 14.20 -3.29 10.78
CA GLY A 147 14.16 -2.14 9.86
C GLY A 147 14.93 -2.39 8.56
N MET A 148 16.16 -2.96 8.64
CA MET A 148 16.94 -3.33 7.46
C MET A 148 16.23 -4.39 6.61
N ALA A 149 15.66 -5.42 7.24
CA ALA A 149 14.89 -6.45 6.54
C ALA A 149 13.68 -5.86 5.82
N ARG A 150 12.99 -4.90 6.45
CA ARG A 150 11.84 -4.20 5.85
C ARG A 150 12.26 -3.35 4.66
N LYS A 151 13.35 -2.58 4.79
CA LYS A 151 13.94 -1.83 3.68
C LYS A 151 14.35 -2.75 2.51
N MET A 152 14.95 -3.89 2.80
CA MET A 152 15.29 -4.89 1.78
C MET A 152 14.06 -5.48 1.08
N ALA A 153 12.96 -5.75 1.82
CA ALA A 153 11.70 -6.19 1.23
C ALA A 153 11.11 -5.14 0.28
N MET A 154 11.19 -3.85 0.65
CA MET A 154 10.75 -2.75 -0.21
C MET A 154 11.62 -2.64 -1.46
N ALA A 155 12.95 -2.74 -1.33
CA ALA A 155 13.87 -2.78 -2.47
C ALA A 155 13.54 -3.94 -3.42
N GLY A 156 13.30 -5.15 -2.88
CA GLY A 156 12.89 -6.32 -3.66
C GLY A 156 11.50 -6.18 -4.32
N ALA A 157 10.60 -5.40 -3.73
CA ALA A 157 9.31 -5.10 -4.35
C ALA A 157 9.42 -4.08 -5.50
N LEU A 158 10.38 -3.16 -5.42
CA LEU A 158 10.60 -2.09 -6.40
C LEU A 158 11.49 -2.50 -7.58
N ILE A 159 12.34 -3.54 -7.42
CA ILE A 159 13.23 -3.98 -8.50
C ILE A 159 12.41 -4.41 -9.73
N GLY A 160 12.89 -4.10 -10.92
CA GLY A 160 12.15 -4.34 -12.16
C GLY A 160 11.01 -3.34 -12.41
N ASN A 161 10.88 -2.31 -11.56
CA ASN A 161 10.04 -1.15 -11.79
C ASN A 161 8.55 -1.52 -12.12
N PRO A 162 7.86 -2.31 -11.28
CA PRO A 162 6.54 -2.83 -11.57
C PRO A 162 5.49 -1.72 -11.77
N LYS A 163 4.36 -2.02 -12.41
CA LYS A 163 3.27 -1.05 -12.64
C LYS A 163 2.47 -0.76 -11.35
N LEU A 164 2.38 -1.75 -10.45
CA LEU A 164 1.71 -1.65 -9.17
C LEU A 164 2.64 -2.09 -8.05
N VAL A 165 2.75 -1.29 -6.99
CA VAL A 165 3.40 -1.69 -5.74
C VAL A 165 2.37 -1.72 -4.63
N VAL A 166 2.26 -2.84 -3.94
CA VAL A 166 1.37 -3.05 -2.80
C VAL A 166 2.19 -3.17 -1.53
N LEU A 167 1.97 -2.29 -0.57
CA LEU A 167 2.74 -2.13 0.67
C LEU A 167 1.82 -2.34 1.88
N ASP A 168 1.87 -3.54 2.48
CA ASP A 168 1.07 -3.85 3.68
C ASP A 168 1.87 -3.55 4.94
N GLU A 169 1.52 -2.44 5.64
CA GLU A 169 2.16 -1.98 6.90
C GLU A 169 3.69 -1.81 6.79
N SER A 170 4.20 -1.49 5.59
CA SER A 170 5.62 -1.60 5.26
C SER A 170 6.51 -0.51 5.86
N PHE A 171 5.92 0.58 6.38
CA PHE A 171 6.66 1.68 7.01
C PHE A 171 6.81 1.53 8.53
N VAL A 172 6.16 0.55 9.13
CA VAL A 172 6.26 0.31 10.58
C VAL A 172 7.69 -0.10 10.95
N GLY A 173 8.29 0.60 11.91
CA GLY A 173 9.64 0.31 12.40
C GLY A 173 10.79 0.81 11.52
N LEU A 174 10.50 1.65 10.52
CA LEU A 174 11.51 2.44 9.83
C LEU A 174 11.82 3.71 10.65
N ASP A 175 13.07 4.14 10.57
CA ASP A 175 13.48 5.44 11.10
C ASP A 175 12.91 6.60 10.25
N PRO A 176 12.85 7.83 10.81
CA PRO A 176 12.28 8.98 10.11
C PRO A 176 13.00 9.33 8.81
N GLU A 177 14.33 9.19 8.75
CA GLU A 177 15.13 9.49 7.58
C GLU A 177 14.83 8.52 6.44
N SER A 178 14.84 7.21 6.72
CA SER A 178 14.45 6.16 5.77
C SER A 178 13.00 6.35 5.28
N THR A 179 12.08 6.70 6.21
CA THR A 179 10.68 6.98 5.86
C THR A 179 10.56 8.15 4.89
N PHE A 180 11.29 9.24 5.13
CA PHE A 180 11.31 10.41 4.26
C PHE A 180 11.90 10.10 2.88
N LYS A 181 13.07 9.45 2.84
CA LYS A 181 13.79 9.11 1.61
C LYS A 181 12.98 8.19 0.70
N ILE A 182 12.47 7.09 1.26
CA ILE A 182 11.63 6.14 0.53
C ILE A 182 10.29 6.78 0.12
N GLY A 183 9.68 7.56 1.02
CA GLY A 183 8.42 8.27 0.72
C GLY A 183 8.55 9.24 -0.45
N ASN A 184 9.63 10.02 -0.52
CA ASN A 184 9.91 10.90 -1.66
C ASN A 184 10.11 10.12 -2.96
N TYR A 185 10.85 9.02 -2.90
CA TYR A 185 10.99 8.16 -4.08
C TYR A 185 9.64 7.61 -4.56
N LEU A 186 8.77 7.17 -3.65
CA LEU A 186 7.45 6.67 -4.01
C LEU A 186 6.57 7.76 -4.66
N ARG A 187 6.70 9.03 -4.27
CA ARG A 187 6.02 10.14 -4.98
C ARG A 187 6.48 10.26 -6.44
N THR A 188 7.80 10.33 -6.65
CA THR A 188 8.37 10.35 -8.01
C THR A 188 7.96 9.11 -8.83
N TYR A 189 7.88 7.96 -8.16
CA TYR A 189 7.42 6.71 -8.76
C TYR A 189 5.98 6.82 -9.29
N VAL A 190 5.08 7.43 -8.50
CA VAL A 190 3.69 7.69 -8.89
C VAL A 190 3.62 8.74 -10.01
N GLU A 191 4.39 9.84 -9.91
CA GLU A 191 4.49 10.87 -10.93
C GLU A 191 4.98 10.31 -12.29
N SER A 192 5.78 9.24 -12.27
CA SER A 192 6.21 8.53 -13.49
C SER A 192 5.13 7.61 -14.11
N GLY A 193 3.88 7.68 -13.63
CA GLY A 193 2.74 6.93 -14.13
C GLY A 193 2.60 5.52 -13.55
N ARG A 194 3.31 5.19 -12.50
CA ARG A 194 3.14 3.94 -11.75
C ARG A 194 2.19 4.11 -10.58
N SER A 195 1.72 3.02 -10.00
CA SER A 195 0.68 3.10 -8.97
C SER A 195 1.07 2.36 -7.71
N ILE A 196 0.54 2.85 -6.59
CA ILE A 196 0.83 2.30 -5.27
C ILE A 196 -0.49 2.08 -4.52
N LEU A 197 -0.61 0.92 -3.89
CA LEU A 197 -1.62 0.65 -2.88
C LEU A 197 -0.91 0.40 -1.55
N MET A 198 -1.17 1.22 -0.55
CA MET A 198 -0.48 1.08 0.74
C MET A 198 -1.42 1.12 1.92
N SER A 199 -1.15 0.30 2.94
CA SER A 199 -1.77 0.37 4.24
C SER A 199 -0.79 0.87 5.30
N SER A 200 -1.30 1.63 6.26
CA SER A 200 -0.58 2.03 7.46
C SER A 200 -1.56 2.42 8.56
N HIS A 201 -1.12 2.33 9.80
CA HIS A 201 -1.82 2.90 10.94
C HIS A 201 -1.48 4.39 11.17
N ILE A 202 -0.49 4.93 10.46
CA ILE A 202 -0.05 6.33 10.57
C ILE A 202 -0.78 7.12 9.48
N LEU A 203 -1.96 7.66 9.80
CA LEU A 203 -2.83 8.33 8.83
C LEU A 203 -2.21 9.59 8.22
N GLU A 204 -1.43 10.34 8.99
CA GLU A 204 -0.71 11.54 8.54
C GLU A 204 0.33 11.20 7.45
N MET A 205 1.02 10.06 7.59
CA MET A 205 1.96 9.60 6.57
C MET A 205 1.22 9.24 5.27
N LEU A 206 0.10 8.51 5.38
CA LEU A 206 -0.73 8.18 4.22
C LEU A 206 -1.25 9.45 3.54
N HIS A 207 -1.72 10.43 4.31
CA HIS A 207 -2.18 11.72 3.79
C HIS A 207 -1.07 12.47 3.04
N GLY A 208 0.16 12.39 3.53
CA GLY A 208 1.32 13.00 2.86
C GLY A 208 1.74 12.30 1.55
N LEU A 209 1.50 11.00 1.39
CA LEU A 209 1.96 10.21 0.24
C LEU A 209 0.87 9.90 -0.76
N CYS A 210 -0.37 9.65 -0.30
CA CYS A 210 -1.45 9.17 -1.15
C CYS A 210 -2.32 10.32 -1.67
N THR A 211 -2.90 10.10 -2.84
CA THR A 211 -3.81 11.03 -3.51
C THR A 211 -5.27 10.62 -3.36
N ARG A 212 -5.53 9.37 -2.92
CA ARG A 212 -6.86 8.80 -2.76
C ARG A 212 -6.90 7.87 -1.56
N PHE A 213 -8.02 7.79 -0.87
CA PHE A 213 -8.20 7.09 0.40
C PHE A 213 -9.40 6.17 0.31
N PHE A 214 -9.12 4.88 0.46
CA PHE A 214 -10.10 3.82 0.44
C PHE A 214 -10.27 3.27 1.87
N ILE A 215 -11.44 3.49 2.48
CA ILE A 215 -11.69 3.14 3.88
C ILE A 215 -12.53 1.87 3.95
N LEU A 216 -11.96 0.85 4.61
CA LEU A 216 -12.62 -0.41 4.88
C LEU A 216 -13.15 -0.46 6.31
N HIS A 217 -14.36 -0.97 6.43
CA HIS A 217 -14.96 -1.33 7.71
C HIS A 217 -15.75 -2.64 7.58
N HIS A 218 -15.44 -3.63 8.43
CA HIS A 218 -16.06 -4.95 8.40
C HIS A 218 -16.12 -5.62 7.01
N GLY A 219 -15.03 -5.55 6.26
CA GLY A 219 -14.90 -6.17 4.94
C GLY A 219 -15.52 -5.39 3.79
N LYS A 220 -16.13 -4.24 4.04
CA LYS A 220 -16.78 -3.38 3.05
C LYS A 220 -16.06 -2.04 2.89
N CYS A 221 -16.15 -1.47 1.69
CA CYS A 221 -15.77 -0.08 1.47
C CYS A 221 -16.85 0.83 2.07
N VAL A 222 -16.45 1.75 2.95
CA VAL A 222 -17.34 2.77 3.54
C VAL A 222 -17.03 4.18 3.03
N ALA A 223 -15.85 4.39 2.46
CA ALA A 223 -15.51 5.63 1.75
C ALA A 223 -14.41 5.37 0.71
N ASP A 224 -14.50 6.09 -0.41
CA ASP A 224 -13.51 6.14 -1.48
C ASP A 224 -13.45 7.60 -1.92
N VAL A 225 -12.41 8.32 -1.47
CA VAL A 225 -12.33 9.78 -1.57
C VAL A 225 -10.93 10.23 -1.97
N SER A 226 -10.85 11.32 -2.70
CA SER A 226 -9.59 11.98 -3.04
C SER A 226 -9.02 12.75 -1.84
N ARG A 227 -7.72 13.05 -1.89
CA ARG A 227 -7.09 13.91 -0.87
C ARG A 227 -7.70 15.31 -0.84
N SER A 228 -8.02 15.89 -1.99
CA SER A 228 -8.66 17.21 -2.07
C SER A 228 -10.02 17.25 -1.37
N GLU A 229 -10.86 16.22 -1.55
CA GLU A 229 -12.13 16.09 -0.84
C GLU A 229 -11.93 15.98 0.68
N ILE A 230 -10.92 15.21 1.13
CA ILE A 230 -10.60 15.12 2.57
C ILE A 230 -10.10 16.48 3.09
N ASP A 231 -9.23 17.16 2.35
CA ASP A 231 -8.70 18.47 2.76
C ASP A 231 -9.83 19.51 2.92
N GLU A 232 -10.83 19.50 2.03
CA GLU A 232 -12.02 20.33 2.14
C GLU A 232 -12.87 19.98 3.37
N ILE A 233 -13.11 18.68 3.60
CA ILE A 233 -13.88 18.20 4.76
C ILE A 233 -13.15 18.53 6.07
N CYS A 234 -11.83 18.41 6.10
CA CYS A 234 -11.01 18.69 7.28
C CYS A 234 -10.85 20.19 7.61
N GLN A 235 -11.34 21.10 6.76
CA GLN A 235 -11.47 22.52 7.10
C GLN A 235 -12.62 22.80 8.09
N SER A 236 -13.52 21.84 8.28
CA SER A 236 -14.63 21.97 9.22
C SER A 236 -14.20 21.67 10.66
N GLU A 237 -14.80 22.36 11.64
CA GLU A 237 -14.58 22.05 13.06
C GLU A 237 -15.05 20.63 13.44
N GLU A 238 -15.99 20.05 12.69
CA GLU A 238 -16.51 18.71 12.95
C GLU A 238 -15.52 17.61 12.61
N THR A 239 -14.66 17.80 11.60
CA THR A 239 -13.69 16.83 11.14
C THR A 239 -12.32 17.47 10.92
N PRO A 240 -11.60 17.86 11.99
CA PRO A 240 -10.41 18.71 11.88
C PRO A 240 -9.18 18.00 11.30
N ASN A 241 -9.23 16.71 11.05
CA ASN A 241 -8.12 15.92 10.48
C ASN A 241 -8.60 14.58 9.94
N MET A 242 -7.69 13.86 9.25
CA MET A 242 -7.93 12.54 8.67
C MET A 242 -8.41 11.51 9.69
N THR A 243 -7.92 11.55 10.94
CA THR A 243 -8.35 10.65 12.01
C THR A 243 -9.83 10.87 12.37
N ALA A 244 -10.27 12.12 12.48
CA ALA A 244 -11.67 12.45 12.74
C ALA A 244 -12.58 12.01 11.59
N TYR A 245 -12.14 12.21 10.33
CA TYR A 245 -12.86 11.72 9.17
C TYR A 245 -13.02 10.20 9.20
N TYR A 246 -11.94 9.47 9.46
CA TYR A 246 -11.98 8.02 9.59
C TYR A 246 -12.96 7.54 10.66
N LEU A 247 -12.93 8.14 11.86
CA LEU A 247 -13.85 7.82 12.96
C LEU A 247 -15.32 8.08 12.58
N LYS A 248 -15.58 9.16 11.85
CA LYS A 248 -16.92 9.49 11.33
C LYS A 248 -17.41 8.42 10.35
N MET A 249 -16.58 8.03 9.38
CA MET A 249 -16.92 7.03 8.37
C MET A 249 -17.12 5.62 8.95
N THR A 250 -16.44 5.30 10.05
CA THR A 250 -16.57 4.00 10.73
C THR A 250 -17.61 3.97 11.85
N GLY A 251 -18.45 5.01 11.97
CA GLY A 251 -19.53 5.09 12.98
C GLY A 251 -19.05 5.32 14.41
N GLN A 252 -17.82 5.82 14.60
CA GLN A 252 -17.19 6.05 15.91
C GLN A 252 -17.18 7.55 16.31
N SER A 253 -18.14 8.32 15.83
CA SER A 253 -18.25 9.79 16.09
C SER A 253 -18.31 10.14 17.58
N ALA A 254 -18.86 9.27 18.42
CA ALA A 254 -18.88 9.48 19.87
C ALA A 254 -17.48 9.67 20.50
N LEU A 255 -16.44 9.07 19.89
CA LEU A 255 -15.05 9.26 20.34
C LEU A 255 -14.56 10.69 20.06
N ILE A 256 -14.99 11.29 18.95
CA ILE A 256 -14.65 12.66 18.57
C ILE A 256 -15.28 13.62 19.59
N GLU A 257 -16.55 13.44 19.92
CA GLU A 257 -17.29 14.27 20.89
C GLU A 257 -16.69 14.17 22.29
N ALA A 258 -16.39 12.94 22.75
CA ALA A 258 -15.74 12.72 24.05
C ALA A 258 -14.36 13.41 24.15
N PHE A 259 -13.60 13.41 23.07
CA PHE A 259 -12.29 14.10 23.02
C PHE A 259 -12.44 15.62 23.08
N ARG A 260 -13.43 16.18 22.38
CA ARG A 260 -13.75 17.62 22.41
C ARG A 260 -14.16 18.08 23.80
N GLN A 261 -15.05 17.34 24.46
CA GLN A 261 -15.49 17.65 25.82
C GLN A 261 -14.33 17.68 26.81
N ARG A 262 -13.43 16.69 26.74
CA ARG A 262 -12.23 16.66 27.58
C ARG A 262 -11.28 17.84 27.32
N LYS A 263 -11.10 18.23 26.07
CA LYS A 263 -10.28 19.38 25.69
C LYS A 263 -10.87 20.67 26.21
N SER A 264 -12.19 20.87 26.13
CA SER A 264 -12.88 22.05 26.68
C SER A 264 -12.77 22.10 28.20
N GLN A 265 -12.94 20.97 28.89
CA GLN A 265 -12.77 20.89 30.36
C GLN A 265 -11.33 21.19 30.79
N ALA A 266 -10.32 20.66 30.08
CA ALA A 266 -8.91 20.93 30.39
C ALA A 266 -8.52 22.41 30.17
N LEU A 267 -9.11 23.08 29.20
CA LEU A 267 -8.90 24.50 28.94
C LEU A 267 -9.63 25.40 29.97
N CYS A 268 -10.81 25.02 30.45
CA CYS A 268 -11.52 25.73 31.50
C CYS A 268 -10.89 25.55 32.90
N GLY A 269 -10.22 24.42 33.19
CA GLY A 269 -9.55 24.19 34.50
C GLY A 269 -8.15 24.80 34.61
N GLN A 270 -7.65 25.54 33.63
CA GLN A 270 -6.38 26.28 33.69
C GLN A 270 -6.55 27.81 33.91
N VAL A 271 -7.76 28.26 34.19
CA VAL A 271 -8.10 29.69 34.36
C VAL A 271 -8.50 30.01 35.82
N GLU A 272 -8.11 29.17 36.79
CA GLU A 272 -8.18 29.50 38.23
C GLU A 272 -6.78 29.63 38.85
#